data_cb2fbe824c0da54e07784777c37ab3b0
#
_entry.id   cb2fbe824c0da54e07784777c37ab3b0
#
_cell.length_a   1.000
_cell.length_b   1.000
_cell.length_c   1.000
_cell.angle_alpha   90.00
_cell.angle_beta   90.00
_cell.angle_gamma   90.00
#
_symmetry.space_group_name_H-M   'P 1'
#
loop_
_entity.id
_entity.type
_entity.pdbx_description
1 polymer ?
#
loop_
_entity_poly.entity_id
_entity_poly.type
_entity_poly.pdbx_seq_one_letter_code
_entity_poly.pdbx_strand_id
1 'polypeptide(L)'
;MKVNTSEVAARGMKISDFQTKDVINITDGKRLGQISDLELDLKQGRIEAIVVPGYSRFMGLFGGGTDLVIPWRNIVKIGSDVILVKMDEVKENTYDERDREARLYDEQHHNRTERVERLERSERNQRRTI
;
A
#
# COMPACT_ATOMS: atom_id res chain seq x y z
N MET A 1 7.06 -7.36 28.73
CA MET A 1 7.68 -8.58 28.26
C MET A 1 8.25 -8.35 26.88
N LYS A 2 9.55 -8.35 26.76
CA LYS A 2 10.20 -8.12 25.46
C LYS A 2 10.26 -9.43 24.69
N VAL A 3 9.32 -9.68 23.80
CA VAL A 3 9.47 -10.76 22.83
C VAL A 3 10.43 -10.28 21.77
N ASN A 4 11.60 -10.86 21.72
CA ASN A 4 12.59 -10.56 20.70
C ASN A 4 12.07 -11.08 19.35
N THR A 5 12.15 -10.27 18.33
CA THR A 5 11.76 -10.67 16.96
C THR A 5 12.49 -11.96 16.53
N SER A 6 13.70 -12.17 17.02
CA SER A 6 14.47 -13.37 16.76
C SER A 6 13.87 -14.63 17.43
N GLU A 7 13.26 -14.52 18.58
CA GLU A 7 12.61 -15.65 19.24
C GLU A 7 11.34 -16.08 18.50
N VAL A 8 10.55 -15.11 18.05
CA VAL A 8 9.34 -15.36 17.25
C VAL A 8 9.73 -15.99 15.92
N ALA A 9 10.75 -15.49 15.27
CA ALA A 9 11.26 -16.06 14.02
C ALA A 9 11.77 -17.49 14.19
N ALA A 10 12.44 -17.81 15.32
CA ALA A 10 12.95 -19.13 15.58
C ALA A 10 11.86 -20.18 15.84
N ARG A 11 10.72 -19.77 16.36
CA ARG A 11 9.59 -20.67 16.65
C ARG A 11 8.64 -20.84 15.47
N GLY A 12 8.74 -19.98 14.47
CA GLY A 12 7.76 -19.88 13.40
C GLY A 12 6.46 -19.25 13.88
N MET A 13 5.73 -18.67 12.96
CA MET A 13 4.45 -18.04 13.24
C MET A 13 3.49 -18.32 12.10
N LYS A 14 2.26 -18.63 12.44
CA LYS A 14 1.21 -18.83 11.43
C LYS A 14 0.67 -17.50 10.96
N ILE A 15 0.20 -17.44 9.73
CA ILE A 15 -0.48 -16.25 9.19
C ILE A 15 -1.65 -15.85 10.08
N SER A 16 -2.41 -16.84 10.58
CA SER A 16 -3.52 -16.58 11.49
C SER A 16 -3.09 -15.88 12.78
N ASP A 17 -1.89 -16.14 13.27
CA ASP A 17 -1.36 -15.45 14.44
C ASP A 17 -1.07 -13.97 14.15
N PHE A 18 -0.58 -13.66 12.95
CA PHE A 18 -0.40 -12.29 12.52
C PHE A 18 -1.72 -11.52 12.46
N GLN A 19 -2.77 -12.16 11.98
CA GLN A 19 -4.06 -11.51 11.77
C GLN A 19 -4.76 -11.12 13.08
N THR A 20 -4.40 -11.72 14.19
CA THR A 20 -4.98 -11.40 15.50
C THR A 20 -4.27 -10.27 16.22
N LYS A 21 -3.13 -9.83 15.72
CA LYS A 21 -2.32 -8.80 16.36
C LYS A 21 -2.68 -7.41 15.86
N ASP A 22 -2.63 -6.45 16.76
CA ASP A 22 -2.84 -5.04 16.40
C ASP A 22 -1.55 -4.44 15.84
N VAL A 23 -1.66 -3.79 14.71
CA VAL A 23 -0.55 -3.05 14.10
C VAL A 23 -0.54 -1.64 14.66
N ILE A 24 0.58 -1.25 15.25
CA ILE A 24 0.74 0.04 15.90
C ILE A 24 1.94 0.76 15.29
N ASN A 25 1.72 2.01 14.87
CA ASN A 25 2.80 2.86 14.41
C ASN A 25 3.51 3.48 15.61
N ILE A 26 4.78 3.18 15.79
CA ILE A 26 5.57 3.68 16.91
C ILE A 26 5.87 5.17 16.82
N THR A 27 5.79 5.76 15.63
CA THR A 27 6.09 7.18 15.43
C THR A 27 5.04 8.08 16.07
N ASP A 28 3.77 7.74 15.94
CA ASP A 28 2.67 8.52 16.49
C ASP A 28 1.84 7.76 17.55
N GLY A 29 2.16 6.50 17.80
CA GLY A 29 1.43 5.65 18.74
C GLY A 29 0.05 5.22 18.27
N LYS A 30 -0.32 5.47 17.03
CA LYS A 30 -1.65 5.13 16.52
C LYS A 30 -1.77 3.65 16.19
N ARG A 31 -2.93 3.11 16.55
CA ARG A 31 -3.33 1.78 16.11
C ARG A 31 -3.81 1.86 14.67
N LEU A 32 -3.18 1.11 13.80
CA LEU A 32 -3.51 1.09 12.38
C LEU A 32 -4.59 0.07 12.05
N GLY A 33 -4.71 -0.97 12.82
CA GLY A 33 -5.68 -2.04 12.64
C GLY A 33 -5.04 -3.42 12.66
N GLN A 34 -5.73 -4.41 12.10
CA GLN A 34 -5.25 -5.79 12.01
C GLN A 34 -4.91 -6.12 10.55
N ILE A 35 -3.98 -7.05 10.37
CA ILE A 35 -3.56 -7.49 9.04
C ILE A 35 -4.67 -8.30 8.39
N SER A 36 -5.02 -7.96 7.17
CA SER A 36 -5.96 -8.74 6.36
C SER A 36 -5.26 -9.61 5.32
N ASP A 37 -4.11 -9.19 4.86
CA ASP A 37 -3.42 -9.85 3.77
C ASP A 37 -1.91 -9.62 3.81
N LEU A 38 -1.19 -10.38 3.01
CA LEU A 38 0.26 -10.27 2.84
C LEU A 38 0.60 -10.16 1.36
N GLU A 39 1.55 -9.32 1.02
CA GLU A 39 2.15 -9.31 -0.30
C GLU A 39 3.42 -10.17 -0.29
N LEU A 40 3.50 -11.08 -1.23
CA LEU A 40 4.59 -12.04 -1.33
C LEU A 40 5.45 -11.76 -2.56
N ASP A 41 6.76 -11.81 -2.37
CA ASP A 41 7.69 -11.88 -3.47
C ASP A 41 7.95 -13.36 -3.81
N LEU A 42 7.31 -13.83 -4.88
CA LEU A 42 7.41 -15.23 -5.28
C LEU A 42 8.75 -15.59 -5.90
N LYS A 43 9.47 -14.60 -6.41
CA LYS A 43 10.82 -14.84 -6.98
C LYS A 43 11.83 -15.11 -5.87
N GLN A 44 11.76 -14.36 -4.78
CA GLN A 44 12.68 -14.48 -3.66
C GLN A 44 12.15 -15.35 -2.53
N GLY A 45 10.86 -15.70 -2.59
CA GLY A 45 10.23 -16.55 -1.58
C GLY A 45 10.14 -15.87 -0.22
N ARG A 46 9.77 -14.61 -0.17
CA ARG A 46 9.68 -13.84 1.07
C ARG A 46 8.44 -12.95 1.10
N ILE A 47 8.10 -12.48 2.31
CA ILE A 47 7.04 -11.51 2.50
C ILE A 47 7.57 -10.12 2.13
N GLU A 48 6.85 -9.44 1.25
CA GLU A 48 7.19 -8.09 0.80
C GLU A 48 6.55 -7.02 1.67
N ALA A 49 5.28 -7.21 2.01
CA ALA A 49 4.52 -6.24 2.78
C ALA A 49 3.36 -6.89 3.52
N ILE A 50 2.85 -6.18 4.52
CA ILE A 50 1.61 -6.49 5.20
C ILE A 50 0.53 -5.51 4.77
N VAL A 51 -0.72 -5.97 4.70
CA VAL A 51 -1.85 -5.16 4.28
C VAL A 51 -2.83 -5.00 5.44
N VAL A 52 -3.11 -3.76 5.80
CA VAL A 52 -4.09 -3.40 6.83
C VAL A 52 -5.28 -2.72 6.13
N PRO A 53 -6.48 -3.32 6.17
CA PRO A 53 -7.60 -2.80 5.42
C PRO A 53 -8.28 -1.64 6.11
N GLY A 54 -8.89 -0.78 5.31
CA GLY A 54 -9.86 0.19 5.79
C GLY A 54 -9.32 1.26 6.71
N TYR A 55 -8.03 1.60 6.60
CA TYR A 55 -7.42 2.62 7.45
C TYR A 55 -8.25 3.90 7.51
N SER A 56 -8.81 4.35 6.40
CA SER A 56 -9.64 5.54 6.36
C SER A 56 -11.02 5.38 7.00
N ARG A 57 -11.49 4.15 7.23
CA ARG A 57 -12.73 3.91 7.98
C ARG A 57 -12.64 4.34 9.43
N PHE A 58 -11.48 4.23 10.03
CA PHE A 58 -11.25 4.64 11.42
C PHE A 58 -11.23 6.16 11.57
N MET A 59 -11.05 6.88 10.51
CA MET A 59 -11.06 8.34 10.50
C MET A 59 -12.45 8.94 10.29
N GLY A 60 -13.50 8.12 10.37
CA GLY A 60 -14.88 8.57 10.44
C GLY A 60 -15.50 9.01 9.14
N LEU A 61 -14.90 8.71 8.02
CA LEU A 61 -15.35 9.20 6.73
C LEU A 61 -15.65 8.05 5.78
N PHE A 62 -16.85 7.94 5.48
CA PHE A 62 -17.53 7.27 4.36
C PHE A 62 -16.80 6.11 3.69
N GLY A 63 -17.42 4.95 3.72
CA GLY A 63 -17.01 3.67 3.19
C GLY A 63 -16.20 3.71 1.91
N GLY A 64 -15.11 3.01 1.86
CA GLY A 64 -14.17 2.97 0.77
C GLY A 64 -12.75 3.24 1.22
N GLY A 65 -12.42 2.81 2.42
CA GLY A 65 -11.07 2.92 2.93
C GLY A 65 -10.07 2.21 2.05
N THR A 66 -9.02 2.92 1.70
CA THR A 66 -7.87 2.36 1.02
C THR A 66 -7.13 1.43 1.96
N ASP A 67 -6.70 0.29 1.45
CA ASP A 67 -5.84 -0.60 2.19
C ASP A 67 -4.48 0.06 2.41
N LEU A 68 -3.96 -0.07 3.62
CA LEU A 68 -2.64 0.43 3.94
C LEU A 68 -1.62 -0.70 3.73
N VAL A 69 -0.71 -0.49 2.81
CA VAL A 69 0.36 -1.44 2.50
C VAL A 69 1.63 -1.00 3.24
N ILE A 70 2.08 -1.83 4.16
CA ILE A 70 3.26 -1.55 4.99
C ILE A 70 4.38 -2.48 4.57
N PRO A 71 5.51 -1.96 4.05
CA PRO A 71 6.64 -2.79 3.70
C PRO A 71 7.16 -3.59 4.89
N TRP A 72 7.55 -4.83 4.64
CA TRP A 72 8.05 -5.73 5.69
C TRP A 72 9.22 -5.12 6.47
N ARG A 73 10.10 -4.39 5.79
CA ARG A 73 11.25 -3.70 6.42
C ARG A 73 10.84 -2.66 7.47
N ASN A 74 9.60 -2.17 7.42
CA ASN A 74 9.10 -1.18 8.38
C ASN A 74 8.64 -1.82 9.69
N ILE A 75 8.57 -3.15 9.76
CA ILE A 75 8.26 -3.85 10.99
C ILE A 75 9.47 -3.79 11.91
N VAL A 76 9.29 -3.18 13.05
CA VAL A 76 10.35 -3.01 14.06
C VAL A 76 10.36 -4.20 15.02
N LYS A 77 9.18 -4.66 15.38
CA LYS A 77 9.04 -5.73 16.37
C LYS A 77 7.69 -6.41 16.25
N ILE A 78 7.72 -7.72 16.44
CA ILE A 78 6.51 -8.53 16.52
C ILE A 78 6.38 -9.02 17.96
N GLY A 79 5.32 -8.58 18.64
CA GLY A 79 5.02 -8.99 19.99
C GLY A 79 3.95 -10.07 20.03
N SER A 80 3.51 -10.43 21.22
CA SER A 80 2.45 -11.42 21.41
C SER A 80 1.10 -10.93 20.90
N ASP A 81 0.80 -9.65 21.10
CA ASP A 81 -0.50 -9.06 20.74
C ASP A 81 -0.41 -7.91 19.75
N VAL A 82 0.80 -7.45 19.46
CA VAL A 82 1.03 -6.26 18.64
C VAL A 82 2.14 -6.49 17.62
N ILE A 83 2.03 -5.75 16.52
CA ILE A 83 3.08 -5.61 15.53
C ILE A 83 3.45 -4.14 15.50
N LEU A 84 4.67 -3.83 15.88
CA LEU A 84 5.16 -2.46 15.89
C LEU A 84 5.82 -2.14 14.56
N VAL A 85 5.31 -1.09 13.91
CA VAL A 85 5.85 -0.62 12.64
C VAL A 85 6.33 0.82 12.79
N LYS A 86 7.35 1.16 12.05
CA LYS A 86 7.83 2.54 11.98
C LYS A 86 7.48 3.09 10.61
N MET A 87 6.51 3.96 10.59
CA MET A 87 6.15 4.71 9.39
C MET A 87 6.46 6.17 9.65
N ASP A 88 7.10 6.80 8.68
CA ASP A 88 7.07 8.24 8.62
C ASP A 88 5.61 8.64 8.65
N GLU A 89 5.29 9.75 9.32
CA GLU A 89 3.92 10.18 9.50
C GLU A 89 3.01 9.61 8.43
N VAL A 90 2.11 8.71 8.86
CA VAL A 90 0.97 8.40 8.02
C VAL A 90 0.24 9.71 7.93
N LYS A 91 0.65 10.52 7.02
CA LYS A 91 -0.12 11.66 6.60
C LYS A 91 -1.47 11.09 6.29
N GLU A 92 -2.43 11.41 7.13
CA GLU A 92 -3.82 11.15 6.81
C GLU A 92 -3.99 11.49 5.36
N ASN A 93 -4.00 10.44 4.62
CA ASN A 93 -3.78 10.66 3.28
C ASN A 93 -5.08 11.00 2.66
N THR A 94 -5.30 12.21 2.74
CA THR A 94 -5.96 12.90 1.66
C THR A 94 -5.34 12.62 0.29
N TYR A 95 -4.34 11.80 0.24
CA TYR A 95 -3.77 11.28 -0.95
C TYR A 95 -4.71 10.53 -1.81
N ASP A 96 -5.65 10.20 -1.26
CA ASP A 96 -6.08 9.04 -1.52
C ASP A 96 -6.87 8.92 -2.73
N GLU A 97 -8.05 9.35 -2.78
CA GLU A 97 -8.91 9.29 -3.93
C GLU A 97 -8.64 10.44 -4.87
N ARG A 98 -8.39 11.64 -4.34
CA ARG A 98 -8.14 12.82 -5.17
C ARG A 98 -6.85 12.72 -5.97
N ASP A 99 -5.79 12.24 -5.37
CA ASP A 99 -4.51 12.09 -6.07
C ASP A 99 -4.51 10.87 -7.00
N ARG A 100 -5.23 9.82 -6.65
CA ARG A 100 -5.48 8.70 -7.56
C ARG A 100 -6.32 9.13 -8.75
N GLU A 101 -7.40 9.86 -8.51
CA GLU A 101 -8.22 10.41 -9.57
C GLU A 101 -7.44 11.41 -10.43
N ALA A 102 -6.65 12.28 -9.81
CA ALA A 102 -5.80 13.21 -10.53
C ALA A 102 -4.73 12.50 -11.37
N ARG A 103 -4.08 11.46 -10.83
CA ARG A 103 -3.13 10.64 -11.59
C ARG A 103 -3.79 9.87 -12.72
N LEU A 104 -4.93 9.26 -12.47
CA LEU A 104 -5.71 8.56 -13.50
C LEU A 104 -6.20 9.53 -14.57
N TYR A 105 -6.62 10.71 -14.16
CA TYR A 105 -7.03 11.78 -15.07
C TYR A 105 -5.86 12.25 -15.94
N ASP A 106 -4.71 12.48 -15.35
CA ASP A 106 -3.50 12.87 -16.08
C ASP A 106 -3.01 11.78 -17.02
N GLU A 107 -3.02 10.53 -16.61
CA GLU A 107 -2.68 9.39 -17.47
C GLU A 107 -3.65 9.25 -18.63
N GLN A 108 -4.95 9.37 -18.39
CA GLN A 108 -5.95 9.31 -19.44
C GLN A 108 -5.85 10.49 -20.41
N HIS A 109 -5.57 11.69 -19.88
CA HIS A 109 -5.36 12.88 -20.71
C HIS A 109 -4.08 12.77 -21.53
N HIS A 110 -3.01 12.30 -20.95
CA HIS A 110 -1.74 12.08 -21.63
C HIS A 110 -1.89 11.06 -22.77
N ASN A 111 -2.50 9.94 -22.50
CA ASN A 111 -2.80 8.90 -23.49
C ASN A 111 -3.71 9.41 -24.61
N ARG A 112 -4.69 10.25 -24.27
CA ARG A 112 -5.57 10.86 -25.25
C ARG A 112 -4.84 11.85 -26.15
N THR A 113 -3.97 12.65 -25.60
CA THR A 113 -3.14 13.62 -26.33
C THR A 113 -2.18 12.90 -27.27
N GLU A 114 -1.49 11.86 -26.82
CA GLU A 114 -0.62 11.02 -27.66
C GLU A 114 -1.40 10.36 -28.79
N ARG A 115 -2.62 9.90 -28.52
CA ARG A 115 -3.48 9.27 -29.51
C ARG A 115 -3.90 10.25 -30.62
N VAL A 116 -4.23 11.48 -30.24
CA VAL A 116 -4.57 12.56 -31.17
C VAL A 116 -3.33 12.93 -32.01
N GLU A 117 -2.18 13.09 -31.41
CA GLU A 117 -0.93 13.36 -32.12
C GLU A 117 -0.55 12.27 -33.10
N ARG A 118 -0.75 10.99 -32.76
CA ARG A 118 -0.53 9.87 -33.66
C ARG A 118 -1.47 9.89 -34.86
N LEU A 119 -2.72 10.21 -34.64
CA LEU A 119 -3.72 10.35 -35.72
C LEU A 119 -3.37 11.48 -36.65
N GLU A 120 -2.98 12.61 -36.12
CA GLU A 120 -2.55 13.79 -36.92
C GLU A 120 -1.29 13.50 -37.74
N ARG A 121 -0.33 12.78 -37.19
CA ARG A 121 0.87 12.32 -37.93
C ARG A 121 0.52 11.33 -39.03
N SER A 122 -0.39 10.42 -38.77
CA SER A 122 -0.88 9.47 -39.77
C SER A 122 -1.56 10.18 -40.94
N GLU A 123 -2.40 11.17 -40.68
CA GLU A 123 -3.05 11.99 -41.70
C GLU A 123 -2.06 12.81 -42.51
N ARG A 124 -1.05 13.41 -41.88
CA ARG A 124 0.04 14.11 -42.57
C ARG A 124 0.84 13.21 -43.49
N ASN A 125 1.12 11.99 -43.09
CA ASN A 125 1.82 11.01 -43.90
C ASN A 125 0.98 10.55 -45.10
N GLN A 126 -0.32 10.42 -44.97
CA GLN A 126 -1.22 10.12 -46.07
C GLN A 126 -1.30 11.23 -47.09
N ARG A 127 -1.23 12.48 -46.67
CA ARG A 127 -1.21 13.64 -47.56
C ARG A 127 0.10 13.80 -48.34
N ARG A 128 1.20 13.23 -47.85
CA ARG A 128 2.52 13.28 -48.52
C ARG A 128 2.72 12.20 -49.58
N THR A 129 1.84 11.23 -49.66
CA THR A 129 1.96 10.07 -50.59
C THR A 129 1.14 10.21 -51.88
N ILE A 130 0.75 11.39 -52.24
CA ILE A 130 0.09 11.66 -53.53
C ILE A 130 1.13 12.03 -54.58
#